data_bff6c97925e2c73f4d2a94673c946571
#
_entry.id   bff6c97925e2c73f4d2a94673c946571
#
_cell.length_a   1.000
_cell.length_b   1.000
_cell.length_c   1.000
_cell.angle_alpha   90.00
_cell.angle_beta   90.00
_cell.angle_gamma   90.00
#
_symmetry.space_group_name_H-M   'P 1'
#
loop_
_entity.id
_entity.type
_entity.pdbx_description
1 polymer ?
#
loop_
_entity_poly.entity_id
_entity_poly.type
_entity_poly.pdbx_seq_one_letter_code
_entity_poly.pdbx_strand_id
1 'polypeptide(L)'
;MTEASAFQLKTPASVAADAEAVEILRIWWSKGEPVMVIKPAFNDPRQFGQVLALAAQHMAHGYKVRHDHDEKQAYNKILAGISDVLNSPGVETVVEEPASGSMQ
;
A
#
# COMPACT_ATOMS: atom_id res chain seq x y z
N MET A 1 1.78 -19.21 13.05
CA MET A 1 2.40 -17.98 12.78
C MET A 1 3.50 -18.01 11.78
N THR A 2 4.17 -19.10 11.69
CA THR A 2 5.40 -19.13 10.95
C THR A 2 5.23 -18.90 9.46
N GLU A 3 4.16 -19.43 8.86
CA GLU A 3 4.01 -19.29 7.43
C GLU A 3 3.69 -17.87 7.02
N ALA A 4 2.90 -17.17 7.82
CA ALA A 4 2.60 -15.77 7.53
C ALA A 4 3.87 -14.94 7.59
N SER A 5 4.77 -15.26 8.52
CA SER A 5 6.02 -14.54 8.65
C SER A 5 6.95 -14.73 7.47
N ALA A 6 6.87 -15.88 6.79
CA ALA A 6 7.73 -16.16 5.65
C ALA A 6 7.49 -15.21 4.49
N PHE A 7 6.28 -14.68 4.35
CA PHE A 7 5.93 -13.79 3.25
C PHE A 7 5.83 -12.33 3.68
N GLN A 8 6.04 -12.06 4.94
CA GLN A 8 5.95 -10.71 5.45
C GLN A 8 7.18 -9.92 5.08
N LEU A 9 6.99 -8.70 4.62
CA LEU A 9 8.09 -7.81 4.35
C LEU A 9 8.74 -7.39 5.65
N LYS A 10 10.05 -7.26 5.63
CA LYS A 10 10.80 -6.90 6.83
C LYS A 10 10.69 -5.41 7.10
N THR A 11 10.64 -5.08 8.38
CA THR A 11 10.69 -3.69 8.79
C THR A 11 12.11 -3.17 8.57
N PRO A 12 12.27 -2.03 7.89
CA PRO A 12 13.60 -1.45 7.69
C PRO A 12 14.24 -1.09 9.02
N ALA A 13 15.57 -1.19 9.07
CA ALA A 13 16.30 -0.88 10.29
C ALA A 13 16.07 0.54 10.75
N SER A 14 15.96 1.49 9.82
CA SER A 14 15.74 2.88 10.16
C SER A 14 14.40 3.09 10.88
N VAL A 15 13.40 2.32 10.47
CA VAL A 15 12.08 2.41 11.10
C VAL A 15 12.10 1.72 12.46
N ALA A 16 12.77 0.57 12.55
CA ALA A 16 12.86 -0.14 13.82
C ALA A 16 13.59 0.68 14.88
N ALA A 17 14.51 1.54 14.46
CA ALA A 17 15.28 2.39 15.37
C ALA A 17 14.55 3.67 15.73
N ASP A 18 13.42 3.97 15.09
CA ASP A 18 12.69 5.23 15.28
C ASP A 18 11.46 4.96 16.12
N ALA A 19 11.53 5.38 17.39
CA ALA A 19 10.42 5.17 18.32
C ALA A 19 9.15 5.92 17.92
N GLU A 20 9.29 6.94 17.06
CA GLU A 20 8.15 7.76 16.65
C GLU A 20 7.62 7.37 15.28
N ALA A 21 8.17 6.36 14.66
CA ALA A 21 7.68 5.90 13.37
C ALA A 21 6.27 5.34 13.52
N VAL A 22 5.41 5.66 12.56
CA VAL A 22 4.03 5.23 12.57
C VAL A 22 3.75 4.45 11.31
N GLU A 23 3.23 3.24 11.48
CA GLU A 23 2.79 2.43 10.36
C GLU A 23 1.42 2.92 9.93
N ILE A 24 1.28 3.32 8.67
CA ILE A 24 0.04 3.95 8.22
C ILE A 24 -0.81 3.05 7.34
N LEU A 25 -0.23 1.99 6.78
CA LEU A 25 -0.94 1.16 5.82
C LEU A 25 -0.28 -0.20 5.72
N ARG A 26 -1.10 -1.25 5.76
CA ARG A 26 -0.68 -2.60 5.37
C ARG A 26 -1.69 -3.16 4.40
N ILE A 27 -1.20 -3.79 3.35
CA ILE A 27 -2.06 -4.41 2.35
C ILE A 27 -1.58 -5.84 2.13
N TRP A 28 -2.54 -6.77 2.13
CA TRP A 28 -2.29 -8.17 1.80
C TRP A 28 -3.12 -8.54 0.60
N TRP A 29 -2.60 -9.44 -0.20
CA TRP A 29 -3.37 -10.06 -1.27
C TRP A 29 -3.81 -11.41 -0.77
N SER A 30 -5.10 -11.57 -0.48
CA SER A 30 -5.64 -12.75 0.16
C SER A 30 -6.88 -13.23 -0.57
N LYS A 31 -6.85 -14.47 -1.01
CA LYS A 31 -7.99 -15.09 -1.69
C LYS A 31 -8.45 -14.29 -2.89
N GLY A 32 -7.48 -13.75 -3.64
CA GLY A 32 -7.77 -12.98 -4.83
C GLY A 32 -8.25 -11.57 -4.60
N GLU A 33 -8.15 -11.05 -3.38
CA GLU A 33 -8.63 -9.73 -3.03
C GLU A 33 -7.63 -9.00 -2.15
N PRO A 34 -7.61 -7.67 -2.24
CA PRO A 34 -6.80 -6.91 -1.31
C PRO A 34 -7.49 -6.79 0.03
N VAL A 35 -6.74 -7.00 1.09
CA VAL A 35 -7.19 -6.76 2.46
C VAL A 35 -6.24 -5.75 3.07
N MET A 36 -6.76 -4.72 3.70
CA MET A 36 -5.88 -3.68 4.19
C MET A 36 -6.31 -3.18 5.56
N VAL A 37 -5.32 -2.70 6.29
CA VAL A 37 -5.50 -2.01 7.56
C VAL A 37 -4.88 -0.64 7.40
N ILE A 38 -5.62 0.40 7.76
CA ILE A 38 -5.18 1.76 7.53
C ILE A 38 -5.21 2.56 8.82
N LYS A 39 -4.35 3.56 8.88
CA LYS A 39 -4.33 4.51 10.00
C LYS A 39 -4.27 5.92 9.42
N PRO A 40 -5.29 6.76 9.66
CA PRO A 40 -5.26 8.14 9.17
C PRO A 40 -4.35 8.98 10.06
N ALA A 41 -3.05 8.89 9.79
CA ALA A 41 -2.04 9.49 10.65
C ALA A 41 -1.72 10.95 10.31
N PHE A 42 -2.03 11.39 9.08
CA PHE A 42 -1.72 12.74 8.66
C PHE A 42 -2.90 13.66 8.96
N ASN A 43 -2.60 14.88 9.39
CA ASN A 43 -3.64 15.88 9.58
C ASN A 43 -4.27 16.30 8.26
N ASP A 44 -3.48 16.34 7.20
CA ASP A 44 -3.95 16.71 5.87
C ASP A 44 -4.00 15.45 5.02
N PRO A 45 -5.21 15.00 4.62
CA PRO A 45 -5.33 13.78 3.81
C PRO A 45 -4.55 13.84 2.49
N ARG A 46 -4.25 15.04 2.01
CA ARG A 46 -3.46 15.20 0.77
C ARG A 46 -2.09 14.53 0.91
N GLN A 47 -1.52 14.54 2.12
CA GLN A 47 -0.21 13.92 2.32
C GLN A 47 -0.27 12.42 2.09
N PHE A 48 -1.37 11.78 2.43
CA PHE A 48 -1.51 10.36 2.17
C PHE A 48 -1.50 10.09 0.66
N GLY A 49 -2.16 10.94 -0.12
CA GLY A 49 -2.12 10.81 -1.57
C GLY A 49 -0.71 10.92 -2.12
N GLN A 50 0.08 11.85 -1.57
CA GLN A 50 1.47 12.00 -1.99
C GLN A 50 2.29 10.75 -1.67
N VAL A 51 2.05 10.14 -0.51
CA VAL A 51 2.74 8.91 -0.13
C VAL A 51 2.37 7.78 -1.11
N LEU A 52 1.10 7.69 -1.48
CA LEU A 52 0.67 6.66 -2.43
C LEU A 52 1.32 6.84 -3.79
N ALA A 53 1.48 8.08 -4.24
CA ALA A 53 2.14 8.35 -5.52
C ALA A 53 3.61 7.95 -5.46
N LEU A 54 4.27 8.25 -4.35
CA LEU A 54 5.66 7.83 -4.18
C LEU A 54 5.76 6.31 -4.14
N ALA A 55 4.80 5.65 -3.48
CA ALA A 55 4.79 4.19 -3.46
C ALA A 55 4.64 3.61 -4.86
N ALA A 56 3.81 4.24 -5.70
CA ALA A 56 3.65 3.80 -7.08
C ALA A 56 4.96 3.88 -7.85
N GLN A 57 5.72 4.97 -7.67
CA GLN A 57 7.02 5.12 -8.33
C GLN A 57 8.00 4.06 -7.86
N HIS A 58 8.04 3.81 -6.57
CA HIS A 58 8.93 2.79 -6.02
C HIS A 58 8.54 1.40 -6.50
N MET A 59 7.25 1.13 -6.62
CA MET A 59 6.78 -0.16 -7.10
C MET A 59 7.19 -0.37 -8.55
N ALA A 60 7.10 0.67 -9.39
CA ALA A 60 7.52 0.58 -10.78
C ALA A 60 9.01 0.23 -10.88
N HIS A 61 9.82 0.84 -10.01
CA HIS A 61 11.24 0.51 -9.96
C HIS A 61 11.46 -0.93 -9.55
N GLY A 62 10.66 -1.42 -8.62
CA GLY A 62 10.72 -2.82 -8.21
C GLY A 62 10.43 -3.78 -9.35
N TYR A 63 9.47 -3.44 -10.20
CA TYR A 63 9.18 -4.26 -11.37
C TYR A 63 10.36 -4.30 -12.34
N LYS A 64 11.05 -3.17 -12.49
CA LYS A 64 12.24 -3.16 -13.32
C LYS A 64 13.32 -4.07 -12.75
N VAL A 65 13.59 -3.95 -11.46
CA VAL A 65 14.69 -4.67 -10.83
C VAL A 65 14.42 -6.16 -10.76
N ARG A 66 13.18 -6.56 -10.43
CA ARG A 66 12.87 -7.96 -10.16
C ARG A 66 12.32 -8.71 -11.36
N HIS A 67 11.67 -8.02 -12.28
CA HIS A 67 10.98 -8.67 -13.38
C HIS A 67 11.38 -8.14 -14.74
N ASP A 68 12.42 -7.30 -14.78
CA ASP A 68 12.97 -6.77 -16.02
C ASP A 68 11.96 -6.02 -16.88
N HIS A 69 10.99 -5.38 -16.23
CA HIS A 69 10.06 -4.51 -16.94
C HIS A 69 10.71 -3.18 -17.28
N ASP A 70 10.21 -2.52 -18.32
CA ASP A 70 10.55 -1.13 -18.54
C ASP A 70 9.90 -0.31 -17.41
N GLU A 71 10.71 0.46 -16.70
CA GLU A 71 10.20 1.16 -15.50
C GLU A 71 9.10 2.14 -15.85
N LYS A 72 9.24 2.88 -16.94
CA LYS A 72 8.25 3.86 -17.33
C LYS A 72 6.92 3.19 -17.70
N GLN A 73 7.00 2.08 -18.41
CA GLN A 73 5.79 1.34 -18.77
C GLN A 73 5.13 0.76 -17.53
N ALA A 74 5.92 0.24 -16.60
CA ALA A 74 5.37 -0.30 -15.36
C ALA A 74 4.65 0.80 -14.59
N TYR A 75 5.27 1.98 -14.50
CA TYR A 75 4.64 3.11 -13.82
C TYR A 75 3.33 3.50 -14.50
N ASN A 76 3.33 3.60 -15.82
CA ASN A 76 2.12 3.96 -16.55
C ASN A 76 1.01 2.94 -16.34
N LYS A 77 1.34 1.66 -16.26
CA LYS A 77 0.35 0.62 -16.01
C LYS A 77 -0.21 0.71 -14.61
N ILE A 78 0.63 1.04 -13.63
CA ILE A 78 0.16 1.23 -12.26
C ILE A 78 -0.83 2.40 -12.23
N LEU A 79 -0.50 3.51 -12.90
CA LEU A 79 -1.38 4.65 -12.95
C LEU A 79 -2.70 4.31 -13.65
N ALA A 80 -2.63 3.50 -14.70
CA ALA A 80 -3.83 3.09 -15.41
C ALA A 80 -4.74 2.28 -14.49
N GLY A 81 -4.16 1.39 -13.68
CA GLY A 81 -4.93 0.61 -12.72
C GLY A 81 -5.61 1.51 -11.69
N ILE A 82 -4.92 2.53 -11.23
CA ILE A 82 -5.50 3.51 -10.30
C ILE A 82 -6.68 4.20 -10.96
N SER A 83 -6.48 4.63 -12.21
CA SER A 83 -7.53 5.32 -12.96
C SER A 83 -8.75 4.44 -13.16
N ASP A 84 -8.54 3.15 -13.41
CA ASP A 84 -9.66 2.21 -13.58
C ASP A 84 -10.57 2.23 -12.36
N VAL A 85 -10.01 2.23 -11.18
CA VAL A 85 -10.80 2.22 -9.95
C VAL A 85 -11.49 3.57 -9.75
N LEU A 86 -10.78 4.67 -9.98
CA LEU A 86 -11.34 6.00 -9.79
C LEU A 86 -12.50 6.27 -10.74
N ASN A 87 -12.46 5.69 -11.93
CA ASN A 87 -13.47 5.94 -12.96
C ASN A 87 -14.53 4.87 -13.04
N SER A 88 -14.55 3.93 -12.10
CA SER A 88 -15.50 2.83 -12.09
C SER A 88 -16.67 3.17 -11.18
N PRO A 89 -17.82 3.51 -11.71
CA PRO A 89 -18.96 3.84 -10.85
C PRO A 89 -19.43 2.61 -10.10
N GLY A 90 -19.82 2.80 -8.85
CA GLY A 90 -20.36 1.71 -8.07
C GLY A 90 -19.34 0.78 -7.44
N VAL A 91 -18.05 1.07 -7.57
CA VAL A 91 -17.03 0.29 -6.87
C VAL A 91 -17.08 0.66 -5.39
N GLU A 92 -17.30 -0.36 -4.57
CA GLU A 92 -17.26 -0.15 -3.14
C GLU A 92 -15.92 -0.59 -2.61
N THR A 93 -15.34 0.26 -1.78
CA THR A 93 -14.12 -0.07 -1.10
C THR A 93 -14.49 -0.68 0.25
N VAL A 94 -14.09 -1.93 0.45
CA VAL A 94 -14.32 -2.60 1.71
C VAL A 94 -13.06 -2.48 2.53
N VAL A 95 -13.16 -1.74 3.61
CA VAL A 95 -12.07 -1.56 4.55
C VAL A 95 -12.46 -2.27 5.84
N GLU A 96 -11.67 -3.29 6.21
CA GLU A 96 -11.92 -3.97 7.46
C GLU A 96 -11.35 -3.14 8.59
N GLU A 97 -12.20 -2.87 9.57
CA GLU A 97 -11.75 -2.10 10.70
C GLU A 97 -11.03 -2.99 11.68
N PRO A 98 -10.05 -2.43 12.40
CA PRO A 98 -9.41 -3.19 13.45
C PRO A 98 -10.43 -3.68 14.47
N ALA A 99 -10.11 -4.78 15.13
CA ALA A 99 -11.01 -5.35 16.12
C ALA A 99 -11.40 -4.35 17.20
N SER A 100 -10.52 -3.38 17.45
CA SER A 100 -10.80 -2.36 18.45
C SER A 100 -11.86 -1.36 18.02
N GLY A 101 -12.17 -1.28 16.75
CA GLY A 101 -13.13 -0.32 16.25
C GLY A 101 -12.67 1.12 16.37
N SER A 102 -11.38 1.35 16.39
CA SER A 102 -10.84 2.66 16.70
C SER A 102 -10.72 3.59 15.52
N MET A 103 -11.23 3.22 14.39
CA MET A 103 -11.11 4.02 13.15
C MET A 103 -12.17 5.11 13.06
N GLN A 104 -12.49 5.71 14.11
CA GLN A 104 -13.51 6.74 14.15
C GLN A 104 -12.99 8.07 13.67
#